data_df2416d18f7043a96e4a6ec1e5d25e13
#
_entry.id   df2416d18f7043a96e4a6ec1e5d25e13
#
_cell.length_a   1.000
_cell.length_b   1.000
_cell.length_c   1.000
_cell.angle_alpha   90.00
_cell.angle_beta   90.00
_cell.angle_gamma   90.00
#
_symmetry.space_group_name_H-M   'P 1'
#
loop_
_entity.id
_entity.type
_entity.pdbx_description
1 polymer ?
#
loop_
_entity_poly.entity_id
_entity_poly.type
_entity_poly.pdbx_seq_one_letter_code
_entity_poly.pdbx_strand_id
1 'polypeptide(L)'
;MRDTSWEADLALPRAGLAVAAVAAIITLVTAGWPVASAAFADRQRLRAGTVLVIGPDPARSAHLTVGRGWALMKAESDQEQLDSLRIGAVEVTVAYVSLLGRGQAGNLWPGLRSIIRAGHPGSRLGPPRPISTAGGAEEEDDGSLTGAGLAGRAEVLADPRRNYAVEITFLAPRGADAASVRAAARAVRSLRLETR
;
A
#
# COMPACT_ATOMS: atom_id res chain seq x y z
N MET A 1 16.37 60.14 45.90
CA MET A 1 15.77 59.85 44.62
C MET A 1 16.73 58.89 43.89
N ARG A 2 16.44 57.60 43.89
CA ARG A 2 17.20 56.59 43.13
C ARG A 2 16.26 55.99 42.12
N ASP A 3 16.56 56.19 40.89
CA ASP A 3 15.83 55.69 39.74
C ASP A 3 16.07 54.19 39.55
N THR A 4 15.05 53.38 39.69
CA THR A 4 15.08 51.91 39.50
C THR A 4 14.13 51.51 38.38
N SER A 5 14.39 51.93 37.16
CA SER A 5 13.48 51.75 36.02
C SER A 5 14.03 50.88 34.87
N TRP A 6 15.05 50.04 35.07
CA TRP A 6 15.59 49.25 33.94
C TRP A 6 15.66 47.72 34.12
N GLU A 7 14.99 47.19 35.16
CA GLU A 7 14.98 45.72 35.36
C GLU A 7 13.75 44.97 34.81
N ALA A 8 12.89 45.67 34.05
CA ALA A 8 11.64 45.06 33.58
C ALA A 8 11.67 44.39 32.21
N ASP A 9 12.82 44.34 31.49
CA ASP A 9 12.81 44.02 30.05
C ASP A 9 13.49 42.71 29.63
N LEU A 10 13.80 41.80 30.55
CA LEU A 10 14.43 40.50 30.17
C LEU A 10 13.61 39.29 30.53
N ALA A 11 12.32 39.42 30.83
CA ALA A 11 11.40 38.31 31.07
C ALA A 11 10.63 37.85 29.82
N LEU A 12 11.13 38.09 28.63
CA LEU A 12 10.68 37.51 27.38
C LEU A 12 11.48 36.23 27.07
N PRO A 13 10.94 35.26 26.65
CA PRO A 13 9.80 34.39 26.86
C PRO A 13 10.27 32.94 26.85
N ARG A 14 10.70 32.38 27.93
CA ARG A 14 10.96 30.92 28.01
C ARG A 14 9.78 30.10 27.53
N ALA A 15 8.56 30.60 27.72
CA ALA A 15 7.34 29.98 27.21
C ALA A 15 7.26 30.03 25.66
N GLY A 16 7.64 31.16 25.03
CA GLY A 16 7.63 31.28 23.56
C GLY A 16 8.68 30.40 22.88
N LEU A 17 9.86 30.25 23.49
CA LEU A 17 10.88 29.32 23.01
C LEU A 17 10.44 27.86 23.12
N ALA A 18 9.77 27.48 24.21
CA ALA A 18 9.24 26.13 24.39
C ALA A 18 8.12 25.83 23.35
N VAL A 19 7.22 26.76 23.11
CA VAL A 19 6.16 26.62 22.09
C VAL A 19 6.75 26.55 20.68
N ALA A 20 7.74 27.38 20.35
CA ALA A 20 8.43 27.32 19.07
C ALA A 20 9.21 26.00 18.87
N ALA A 21 9.86 25.48 19.91
CA ALA A 21 10.54 24.19 19.88
C ALA A 21 9.56 23.04 19.65
N VAL A 22 8.43 23.01 20.37
CA VAL A 22 7.39 21.99 20.19
C VAL A 22 6.78 22.07 18.78
N ALA A 23 6.46 23.27 18.28
CA ALA A 23 5.98 23.46 16.92
C ALA A 23 6.98 23.00 15.86
N ALA A 24 8.28 23.29 16.05
CA ALA A 24 9.35 22.83 15.16
C ALA A 24 9.48 21.30 15.17
N ILE A 25 9.39 20.66 16.34
CA ILE A 25 9.40 19.19 16.47
C ILE A 25 8.19 18.57 15.79
N ILE A 26 6.99 19.10 16.01
CA ILE A 26 5.77 18.63 15.34
C ILE A 26 5.89 18.77 13.82
N THR A 27 6.37 19.91 13.32
CA THR A 27 6.58 20.12 11.89
C THR A 27 7.66 19.20 11.34
N LEU A 28 8.73 18.95 12.07
CA LEU A 28 9.78 18.01 11.66
C LEU A 28 9.27 16.57 11.59
N VAL A 29 8.45 16.16 12.55
CA VAL A 29 7.86 14.81 12.59
C VAL A 29 6.77 14.66 11.54
N THR A 30 5.90 15.65 11.36
CA THR A 30 4.77 15.54 10.42
C THR A 30 5.15 15.77 8.97
N ALA A 31 6.06 16.70 8.67
CA ALA A 31 6.51 17.00 7.31
C ALA A 31 7.85 16.35 6.96
N GLY A 32 8.74 16.15 7.94
CA GLY A 32 10.06 15.55 7.72
C GLY A 32 10.02 14.03 7.66
N TRP A 33 9.10 13.39 8.39
CA TRP A 33 8.98 11.92 8.39
C TRP A 33 8.64 11.32 7.02
N PRO A 34 7.68 11.85 6.24
CA PRO A 34 7.43 11.35 4.88
C PRO A 34 8.63 11.52 3.95
N VAL A 35 9.40 12.61 4.10
CA VAL A 35 10.61 12.85 3.29
C VAL A 35 11.75 11.93 3.74
N ALA A 36 11.94 11.76 5.05
CA ALA A 36 12.93 10.83 5.59
C ALA A 36 12.58 9.38 5.23
N SER A 37 11.33 8.95 5.41
CA SER A 37 10.91 7.59 5.03
C SER A 37 11.04 7.33 3.53
N ALA A 38 10.79 8.33 2.67
CA ALA A 38 11.03 8.22 1.24
C ALA A 38 12.53 8.12 0.88
N ALA A 39 13.41 8.79 1.64
CA ALA A 39 14.86 8.71 1.47
C ALA A 39 15.46 7.39 2.01
N PHE A 40 14.87 6.83 3.07
CA PHE A 40 15.25 5.54 3.67
C PHE A 40 14.47 4.36 3.13
N ALA A 41 13.52 4.56 2.20
CA ALA A 41 12.83 3.48 1.52
C ALA A 41 13.86 2.61 0.79
N ASP A 42 14.27 1.52 1.43
CA ASP A 42 15.19 0.54 0.85
C ASP A 42 14.50 -0.13 -0.34
N ARG A 43 14.79 0.41 -1.53
CA ARG A 43 14.21 -0.04 -2.80
C ARG A 43 15.08 -1.11 -3.40
N GLN A 44 14.62 -2.33 -3.39
CA GLN A 44 15.26 -3.42 -4.10
C GLN A 44 14.75 -3.46 -5.55
N ARG A 45 15.61 -3.17 -6.52
CA ARG A 45 15.27 -3.35 -7.94
C ARG A 45 15.13 -4.84 -8.25
N LEU A 46 14.01 -5.18 -8.87
CA LEU A 46 13.72 -6.55 -9.30
C LEU A 46 14.17 -6.77 -10.75
N ARG A 47 14.66 -7.98 -11.03
CA ARG A 47 14.97 -8.40 -12.39
C ARG A 47 13.70 -8.75 -13.14
N ALA A 48 13.69 -8.54 -14.46
CA ALA A 48 12.60 -9.00 -15.29
C ALA A 48 12.42 -10.52 -15.17
N GLY A 49 11.18 -10.97 -15.02
CA GLY A 49 10.86 -12.39 -14.82
C GLY A 49 10.99 -12.85 -13.35
N THR A 50 11.30 -11.95 -12.40
CA THR A 50 11.24 -12.31 -10.98
C THR A 50 9.82 -12.75 -10.63
N VAL A 51 9.70 -13.91 -10.01
CA VAL A 51 8.46 -14.41 -9.41
C VAL A 51 8.53 -14.12 -7.92
N LEU A 52 7.58 -13.35 -7.44
CA LEU A 52 7.38 -13.12 -6.00
C LEU A 52 6.43 -14.20 -5.50
N VAL A 53 6.75 -14.76 -4.34
CA VAL A 53 5.92 -15.76 -3.66
C VAL A 53 5.38 -15.09 -2.42
N ILE A 54 4.06 -14.97 -2.32
CA ILE A 54 3.34 -14.30 -1.24
C ILE A 54 2.56 -15.36 -0.47
N GLY A 55 2.82 -15.49 0.80
CA GLY A 55 2.15 -16.44 1.69
C GLY A 55 3.13 -17.23 2.56
N PRO A 56 2.63 -17.81 3.68
CA PRO A 56 3.45 -18.42 4.73
C PRO A 56 4.06 -19.77 4.35
N ASP A 57 3.49 -20.44 3.38
CA ASP A 57 3.97 -21.77 2.94
C ASP A 57 3.65 -22.02 1.45
N PRO A 58 4.37 -22.93 0.78
CA PRO A 58 4.19 -23.20 -0.64
C PRO A 58 2.79 -23.69 -1.03
N ALA A 59 2.06 -24.34 -0.11
CA ALA A 59 0.72 -24.87 -0.40
C ALA A 59 -0.37 -23.78 -0.28
N ARG A 60 -0.05 -22.67 0.36
CA ARG A 60 -0.94 -21.51 0.57
C ARG A 60 -0.23 -20.23 0.18
N SER A 61 0.19 -20.17 -1.05
CA SER A 61 0.90 -19.02 -1.59
C SER A 61 0.31 -18.56 -2.93
N ALA A 62 0.65 -17.37 -3.31
CA ALA A 62 0.39 -16.83 -4.64
C ALA A 62 1.71 -16.44 -5.32
N HIS A 63 1.71 -16.53 -6.62
CA HIS A 63 2.86 -16.20 -7.45
C HIS A 63 2.54 -14.98 -8.31
N LEU A 64 3.36 -13.94 -8.19
CA LEU A 64 3.27 -12.73 -9.00
C LEU A 64 4.53 -12.59 -9.85
N THR A 65 4.38 -12.53 -11.16
CA THR A 65 5.52 -12.33 -12.07
C THR A 65 5.66 -10.85 -12.42
N VAL A 66 6.83 -10.29 -12.17
CA VAL A 66 7.13 -8.88 -12.50
C VAL A 66 8.07 -8.77 -13.70
N GLY A 67 7.86 -7.71 -14.48
CA GLY A 67 8.67 -7.38 -15.64
C GLY A 67 9.91 -6.55 -15.30
N ARG A 68 10.41 -5.80 -16.27
CA ARG A 68 11.52 -4.86 -16.09
C ARG A 68 11.04 -3.58 -15.43
N GLY A 69 11.89 -2.96 -14.59
CA GLY A 69 11.67 -1.63 -14.02
C GLY A 69 10.92 -1.63 -12.69
N TRP A 70 10.65 -2.80 -12.12
CA TRP A 70 10.01 -2.93 -10.83
C TRP A 70 10.97 -2.80 -9.66
N ALA A 71 10.47 -2.29 -8.56
CA ALA A 71 11.15 -2.25 -7.28
C ALA A 71 10.24 -2.77 -6.17
N LEU A 72 10.79 -3.56 -5.27
CA LEU A 72 10.19 -3.96 -4.00
C LEU A 72 10.52 -2.89 -2.96
N MET A 73 9.53 -2.44 -2.23
CA MET A 73 9.62 -1.45 -1.15
C MET A 73 9.78 -2.20 0.18
N LYS A 74 11.00 -2.57 0.56
CA LYS A 74 11.27 -3.44 1.72
C LYS A 74 10.72 -2.91 3.04
N ALA A 75 10.77 -1.60 3.26
CA ALA A 75 10.25 -0.98 4.47
C ALA A 75 8.72 -1.08 4.61
N GLU A 76 8.03 -1.36 3.51
CA GLU A 76 6.57 -1.47 3.41
C GLU A 76 6.12 -2.90 3.14
N SER A 77 7.06 -3.85 3.10
CA SER A 77 6.81 -5.25 2.77
C SER A 77 7.09 -6.14 3.96
N ASP A 78 6.21 -7.11 4.17
CA ASP A 78 6.40 -8.26 5.03
C ASP A 78 6.26 -9.51 4.15
N GLN A 79 7.36 -10.21 3.90
CA GLN A 79 7.46 -11.28 2.90
C GLN A 79 6.40 -12.40 3.03
N GLU A 80 5.78 -12.53 4.20
CA GLU A 80 4.73 -13.54 4.41
C GLU A 80 3.32 -13.00 4.18
N GLN A 81 3.10 -11.70 4.36
CA GLN A 81 1.75 -11.14 4.39
C GLN A 81 1.52 -9.99 3.41
N LEU A 82 2.53 -9.19 3.10
CA LEU A 82 2.35 -7.97 2.32
C LEU A 82 3.59 -7.65 1.49
N ASP A 83 3.42 -7.53 0.19
CA ASP A 83 4.44 -6.96 -0.69
C ASP A 83 3.98 -5.62 -1.27
N SER A 84 4.77 -4.58 -1.05
CA SER A 84 4.62 -3.28 -1.70
C SER A 84 5.61 -3.14 -2.83
N LEU A 85 5.11 -2.90 -4.02
CA LEU A 85 5.85 -2.87 -5.28
C LEU A 85 5.64 -1.53 -5.98
N ARG A 86 6.64 -1.07 -6.71
CA ARG A 86 6.54 0.17 -7.49
C ARG A 86 7.11 0.02 -8.89
N ILE A 87 6.41 0.60 -9.87
CA ILE A 87 6.91 0.81 -11.22
C ILE A 87 6.61 2.23 -11.69
N GLY A 88 7.64 3.05 -11.91
CA GLY A 88 7.46 4.48 -12.13
C GLY A 88 6.75 5.14 -10.94
N ALA A 89 5.61 5.80 -11.23
CA ALA A 89 4.75 6.40 -10.22
C ALA A 89 3.60 5.48 -9.77
N VAL A 90 3.51 4.26 -10.31
CA VAL A 90 2.44 3.30 -9.99
C VAL A 90 2.88 2.44 -8.82
N GLU A 91 2.00 2.34 -7.83
CA GLU A 91 2.15 1.47 -6.66
C GLU A 91 1.27 0.23 -6.82
N VAL A 92 1.79 -0.92 -6.44
CA VAL A 92 1.08 -2.19 -6.43
C VAL A 92 1.29 -2.84 -5.08
N THR A 93 0.21 -3.14 -4.40
CA THR A 93 0.22 -3.84 -3.11
C THR A 93 -0.40 -5.21 -3.28
N VAL A 94 0.27 -6.23 -2.76
CA VAL A 94 -0.22 -7.61 -2.73
C VAL A 94 -0.26 -8.06 -1.29
N ALA A 95 -1.43 -8.46 -0.80
CA ALA A 95 -1.63 -8.89 0.58
C ALA A 95 -2.15 -10.32 0.64
N TYR A 96 -1.54 -11.13 1.48
CA TYR A 96 -2.04 -12.46 1.85
C TYR A 96 -3.05 -12.32 2.99
N VAL A 97 -4.17 -13.02 2.89
CA VAL A 97 -5.26 -13.01 3.89
C VAL A 97 -5.59 -14.43 4.30
N SER A 98 -5.40 -14.75 5.58
CA SER A 98 -5.89 -16.00 6.16
C SER A 98 -7.39 -15.94 6.40
N LEU A 99 -8.14 -16.93 5.93
CA LEU A 99 -9.56 -17.05 6.16
C LEU A 99 -9.84 -17.96 7.38
N LEU A 100 -10.68 -17.50 8.30
CA LEU A 100 -11.10 -18.31 9.46
C LEU A 100 -12.21 -19.30 9.11
N GLY A 101 -12.59 -19.40 7.84
CA GLY A 101 -13.61 -20.33 7.33
C GLY A 101 -14.18 -19.86 5.99
N ARG A 102 -14.88 -20.79 5.31
CA ARG A 102 -15.42 -20.55 3.95
C ARG A 102 -16.35 -19.34 3.83
N GLY A 103 -17.13 -19.03 4.89
CA GLY A 103 -18.06 -17.91 4.86
C GLY A 103 -17.39 -16.52 4.90
N GLN A 104 -16.07 -16.43 5.11
CA GLN A 104 -15.37 -15.16 5.16
C GLN A 104 -14.97 -14.61 3.78
N ALA A 105 -14.94 -15.45 2.75
CA ALA A 105 -14.60 -14.99 1.39
C ALA A 105 -15.51 -13.84 0.94
N GLY A 106 -16.81 -13.90 1.21
CA GLY A 106 -17.77 -12.83 0.89
C GLY A 106 -17.52 -11.49 1.61
N ASN A 107 -16.70 -11.45 2.65
CA ASN A 107 -16.36 -10.24 3.39
C ASN A 107 -15.05 -9.58 2.93
N LEU A 108 -14.27 -10.21 2.06
CA LEU A 108 -12.98 -9.70 1.59
C LEU A 108 -13.14 -8.35 0.87
N TRP A 109 -14.07 -8.27 -0.06
CA TRP A 109 -14.29 -7.03 -0.82
C TRP A 109 -14.75 -5.83 0.04
N PRO A 110 -15.69 -5.98 0.98
CA PRO A 110 -16.00 -4.95 1.96
C PRO A 110 -14.80 -4.56 2.83
N GLY A 111 -13.99 -5.53 3.24
CA GLY A 111 -12.75 -5.31 4.01
C GLY A 111 -11.75 -4.48 3.22
N LEU A 112 -11.42 -4.90 2.01
CA LEU A 112 -10.52 -4.20 1.11
C LEU A 112 -10.99 -2.76 0.82
N ARG A 113 -12.30 -2.57 0.61
CA ARG A 113 -12.89 -1.23 0.46
C ARG A 113 -12.65 -0.33 1.67
N SER A 114 -12.71 -0.88 2.88
CA SER A 114 -12.46 -0.15 4.12
C SER A 114 -10.99 0.22 4.27
N ILE A 115 -10.07 -0.68 3.94
CA ILE A 115 -8.62 -0.45 3.94
C ILE A 115 -8.25 0.64 2.93
N ILE A 116 -8.75 0.56 1.70
CA ILE A 116 -8.50 1.56 0.67
C ILE A 116 -8.99 2.94 1.10
N ARG A 117 -10.18 3.02 1.70
CA ARG A 117 -10.73 4.29 2.18
C ARG A 117 -9.92 4.89 3.33
N ALA A 118 -9.39 4.04 4.22
CA ALA A 118 -8.55 4.48 5.34
C ALA A 118 -7.18 4.98 4.85
N GLY A 119 -6.54 4.25 3.95
CA GLY A 119 -5.21 4.60 3.42
C GLY A 119 -5.23 5.74 2.41
N HIS A 120 -6.31 5.87 1.64
CA HIS A 120 -6.47 6.89 0.60
C HIS A 120 -7.81 7.61 0.73
N PRO A 121 -7.94 8.58 1.65
CA PRO A 121 -9.18 9.32 1.85
C PRO A 121 -9.70 9.96 0.55
N GLY A 122 -10.98 9.73 0.24
CA GLY A 122 -11.60 10.19 -1.01
C GLY A 122 -11.49 9.20 -2.17
N SER A 123 -10.76 8.08 -2.01
CA SER A 123 -10.76 6.98 -2.98
C SER A 123 -11.94 6.04 -2.76
N ARG A 124 -12.40 5.43 -3.84
CA ARG A 124 -13.54 4.51 -3.85
C ARG A 124 -13.21 3.26 -4.66
N LEU A 125 -13.38 2.10 -4.03
CA LEU A 125 -13.41 0.82 -4.72
C LEU A 125 -14.83 0.56 -5.23
N GLY A 126 -14.97 0.29 -6.52
CA GLY A 126 -16.22 -0.04 -7.18
C GLY A 126 -16.83 -1.37 -6.68
N PRO A 127 -18.00 -1.76 -7.21
CA PRO A 127 -18.57 -3.06 -6.92
C PRO A 127 -17.68 -4.19 -7.46
N PRO A 128 -17.65 -5.35 -6.80
CA PRO A 128 -16.94 -6.52 -7.30
C PRO A 128 -17.60 -7.02 -8.59
N ARG A 129 -16.79 -7.54 -9.49
CA ARG A 129 -17.23 -8.23 -10.70
C ARG A 129 -16.58 -9.61 -10.68
N PRO A 130 -17.35 -10.68 -10.53
CA PRO A 130 -16.80 -12.02 -10.65
C PRO A 130 -16.14 -12.19 -12.01
N ILE A 131 -14.93 -12.71 -12.02
CA ILE A 131 -14.21 -13.04 -13.26
C ILE A 131 -13.87 -14.53 -13.28
N SER A 132 -13.55 -15.03 -14.47
CA SER A 132 -13.22 -16.44 -14.65
C SER A 132 -11.93 -16.78 -13.91
N THR A 133 -11.93 -17.87 -13.17
CA THR A 133 -10.85 -18.35 -12.30
C THR A 133 -9.61 -18.85 -13.07
N ALA A 134 -9.05 -18.02 -13.93
CA ALA A 134 -7.79 -18.33 -14.63
C ALA A 134 -6.58 -18.35 -13.69
N GLY A 135 -6.71 -17.76 -12.50
CA GLY A 135 -5.66 -17.62 -11.49
C GLY A 135 -5.51 -18.81 -10.54
N GLY A 136 -6.28 -19.90 -10.71
CA GLY A 136 -6.28 -21.04 -9.78
C GLY A 136 -7.14 -20.83 -8.52
N ALA A 137 -7.83 -19.69 -8.40
CA ALA A 137 -8.75 -19.38 -7.34
C ALA A 137 -10.11 -20.08 -7.55
N GLU A 138 -10.84 -20.35 -6.47
CA GLU A 138 -12.25 -20.78 -6.55
C GLU A 138 -13.19 -19.58 -6.75
N GLU A 139 -12.84 -18.45 -6.18
CA GLU A 139 -13.57 -17.19 -6.29
C GLU A 139 -12.57 -16.08 -6.67
N GLU A 140 -12.90 -15.31 -7.69
CA GLU A 140 -12.09 -14.19 -8.17
C GLU A 140 -12.98 -12.98 -8.45
N ASP A 141 -12.73 -11.91 -7.73
CA ASP A 141 -13.42 -10.62 -7.87
C ASP A 141 -12.48 -9.53 -8.37
N ASP A 142 -12.98 -8.68 -9.25
CA ASP A 142 -12.28 -7.53 -9.82
C ASP A 142 -13.09 -6.25 -9.71
N GLY A 143 -12.43 -5.14 -9.56
CA GLY A 143 -13.08 -3.83 -9.59
C GLY A 143 -12.17 -2.65 -9.78
N SER A 144 -12.76 -1.57 -10.27
CA SER A 144 -12.05 -0.30 -10.49
C SER A 144 -11.87 0.47 -9.19
N LEU A 145 -10.75 1.16 -9.08
CA LEU A 145 -10.42 2.05 -7.99
C LEU A 145 -10.25 3.47 -8.52
N THR A 146 -10.97 4.44 -7.94
CA THR A 146 -10.96 5.83 -8.40
C THR A 146 -11.08 6.82 -7.24
N GLY A 147 -10.61 8.05 -7.42
CA GLY A 147 -10.76 9.14 -6.47
C GLY A 147 -9.43 9.69 -5.97
N ALA A 148 -9.46 10.80 -5.25
CA ALA A 148 -8.29 11.48 -4.68
C ALA A 148 -7.12 11.73 -5.66
N GLY A 149 -7.43 11.93 -6.96
CA GLY A 149 -6.38 12.06 -7.99
C GLY A 149 -5.72 10.75 -8.41
N LEU A 150 -6.21 9.61 -7.94
CA LEU A 150 -5.73 8.26 -8.24
C LEU A 150 -6.73 7.53 -9.14
N ALA A 151 -6.22 6.59 -9.92
CA ALA A 151 -7.00 5.59 -10.65
C ALA A 151 -6.28 4.25 -10.53
N GLY A 152 -7.04 3.16 -10.52
CA GLY A 152 -6.44 1.85 -10.36
C GLY A 152 -7.45 0.72 -10.46
N ARG A 153 -7.02 -0.42 -9.98
CA ARG A 153 -7.81 -1.65 -9.97
C ARG A 153 -7.46 -2.47 -8.74
N ALA A 154 -8.42 -3.24 -8.28
CA ALA A 154 -8.22 -4.25 -7.26
C ALA A 154 -8.75 -5.59 -7.76
N GLU A 155 -8.07 -6.66 -7.37
CA GLU A 155 -8.52 -8.04 -7.56
C GLU A 155 -8.39 -8.78 -6.23
N VAL A 156 -9.29 -9.71 -5.99
CA VAL A 156 -9.27 -10.63 -4.85
C VAL A 156 -9.40 -12.04 -5.38
N LEU A 157 -8.39 -12.86 -5.12
CA LEU A 157 -8.38 -14.27 -5.46
C LEU A 157 -8.52 -15.07 -4.17
N ALA A 158 -9.57 -15.89 -4.04
CA ALA A 158 -9.80 -16.67 -2.84
C ALA A 158 -9.82 -18.17 -3.13
N ASP A 159 -9.20 -18.94 -2.22
CA ASP A 159 -9.34 -20.39 -2.12
C ASP A 159 -9.92 -20.73 -0.74
N PRO A 160 -11.26 -20.73 -0.60
CA PRO A 160 -11.92 -21.02 0.67
C PRO A 160 -11.68 -22.46 1.18
N ARG A 161 -11.30 -23.40 0.31
CA ARG A 161 -10.96 -24.78 0.72
C ARG A 161 -9.65 -24.84 1.49
N ARG A 162 -8.68 -23.98 1.10
CA ARG A 162 -7.39 -23.87 1.76
C ARG A 162 -7.34 -22.76 2.81
N ASN A 163 -8.46 -22.07 3.02
CA ASN A 163 -8.63 -20.99 3.99
C ASN A 163 -7.68 -19.81 3.77
N TYR A 164 -7.47 -19.40 2.53
CA TYR A 164 -6.72 -18.17 2.24
C TYR A 164 -7.26 -17.42 1.03
N ALA A 165 -6.86 -16.19 0.94
CA ALA A 165 -7.07 -15.34 -0.21
C ALA A 165 -5.84 -14.44 -0.43
N VAL A 166 -5.74 -13.86 -1.61
CA VAL A 166 -4.77 -12.83 -1.93
C VAL A 166 -5.49 -11.64 -2.52
N GLU A 167 -5.25 -10.49 -1.94
CA GLU A 167 -5.73 -9.20 -2.42
C GLU A 167 -4.61 -8.51 -3.17
N ILE A 168 -4.87 -8.02 -4.38
CA ILE A 168 -3.92 -7.20 -5.12
C ILE A 168 -4.58 -5.90 -5.53
N THR A 169 -3.90 -4.79 -5.29
CA THR A 169 -4.33 -3.46 -5.74
C THR A 169 -3.22 -2.79 -6.50
N PHE A 170 -3.54 -2.03 -7.52
CA PHE A 170 -2.63 -1.04 -8.05
C PHE A 170 -3.26 0.35 -8.08
N LEU A 171 -2.44 1.35 -7.77
CA LEU A 171 -2.79 2.75 -7.72
C LEU A 171 -1.86 3.55 -8.63
N ALA A 172 -2.43 4.31 -9.53
CA ALA A 172 -1.72 5.19 -10.44
C ALA A 172 -2.19 6.64 -10.23
N PRO A 173 -1.32 7.61 -9.98
CA PRO A 173 -1.69 9.01 -9.97
C PRO A 173 -2.11 9.44 -11.37
N ARG A 174 -2.98 10.47 -11.45
CA ARG A 174 -3.34 11.09 -12.73
C ARG A 174 -2.08 11.61 -13.41
N GLY A 175 -1.87 11.22 -14.66
CA GLY A 175 -0.66 11.55 -15.42
C GLY A 175 0.47 10.54 -15.25
N ALA A 176 0.28 9.43 -14.56
CA ALA A 176 1.23 8.31 -14.59
C ALA A 176 1.45 7.86 -16.04
N ASP A 177 2.70 7.48 -16.37
CA ASP A 177 3.00 7.04 -17.72
C ASP A 177 2.25 5.75 -18.09
N ALA A 178 1.75 5.69 -19.31
CA ALA A 178 0.93 4.60 -19.76
C ALA A 178 1.68 3.25 -19.81
N ALA A 179 3.01 3.26 -19.91
CA ALA A 179 3.81 2.03 -19.90
C ALA A 179 3.83 1.41 -18.51
N SER A 180 4.02 2.22 -17.47
CA SER A 180 3.97 1.77 -16.06
C SER A 180 2.57 1.26 -15.70
N VAL A 181 1.50 1.97 -16.08
CA VAL A 181 0.12 1.51 -15.85
C VAL A 181 -0.15 0.17 -16.53
N ARG A 182 0.26 0.01 -17.80
CA ARG A 182 0.11 -1.28 -18.51
C ARG A 182 0.96 -2.38 -17.88
N ALA A 183 2.15 -2.07 -17.37
CA ALA A 183 2.99 -3.04 -16.70
C ALA A 183 2.37 -3.50 -15.37
N ALA A 184 1.81 -2.58 -14.57
CA ALA A 184 1.06 -2.91 -13.37
C ALA A 184 -0.16 -3.79 -13.67
N ALA A 185 -0.97 -3.42 -14.65
CA ALA A 185 -2.11 -4.22 -15.07
C ALA A 185 -1.73 -5.62 -15.61
N ARG A 186 -0.54 -5.79 -16.22
CA ARG A 186 -0.05 -7.12 -16.60
C ARG A 186 0.40 -7.94 -15.39
N ALA A 187 1.08 -7.32 -14.44
CA ALA A 187 1.50 -7.99 -13.22
C ALA A 187 0.29 -8.50 -12.42
N VAL A 188 -0.73 -7.65 -12.22
CA VAL A 188 -1.99 -8.04 -11.58
C VAL A 188 -2.57 -9.28 -12.27
N ARG A 189 -2.73 -9.27 -13.59
CA ARG A 189 -3.22 -10.43 -14.34
C ARG A 189 -2.30 -11.66 -14.33
N SER A 190 -1.06 -11.54 -13.88
CA SER A 190 -0.15 -12.68 -13.73
C SER A 190 -0.24 -13.36 -12.39
N LEU A 191 -0.99 -12.78 -11.44
CA LEU A 191 -1.19 -13.37 -10.13
C LEU A 191 -1.88 -14.75 -10.27
N ARG A 192 -1.34 -15.74 -9.59
CA ARG A 192 -1.86 -17.11 -9.56
C ARG A 192 -1.76 -17.65 -8.15
N LEU A 193 -2.80 -18.33 -7.71
CA LEU A 193 -2.73 -19.13 -6.49
C LEU A 193 -2.01 -20.44 -6.77
N GLU A 194 -1.27 -20.94 -5.79
CA GLU A 194 -0.67 -22.28 -5.88
C GLU A 194 -1.78 -23.34 -5.85
N THR A 195 -1.74 -24.28 -6.79
CA THR A 195 -2.80 -25.28 -6.99
C THR A 195 -2.43 -26.69 -6.52
N ARG A 196 -1.25 -26.89 -5.89
CA ARG A 196 -0.78 -28.21 -5.45
C ARG A 196 -1.35 -28.66 -4.11
#